data_8510b4385ee55f095510ee4bc6524398
#
_entry.id   8510b4385ee55f095510ee4bc6524398
#
_cell.length_a   1.000
_cell.length_b   1.000
_cell.length_c   1.000
_cell.angle_alpha   90.00
_cell.angle_beta   90.00
_cell.angle_gamma   90.00
#
_symmetry.space_group_name_H-M   'P 1'
#
loop_
_entity.id
_entity.type
_entity.pdbx_description
1 polymer ?
#
loop_
_entity_poly.entity_id
_entity_poly.type
_entity_poly.pdbx_seq_one_letter_code
_entity_poly.pdbx_strand_id
1 'polypeptide(L)'
;MRGHRRSGKTPFARPGKGTNDMPSTVLVGAQWGDEGKGKITDMISSDYDYVVRYQGGNNAGHTVIHGDRKLALHLIPSGIMYENAVPVIGNGVVIDPGVLVKEMAMLEAEGISCARLLISCDAHVIMPYHKDFDGADEKRLGENRIGTTKRGIGPCYQDKAARKGIRIQDLLDEKIFRLKVETALAQKNPVLEKIYGMPTYTVEEICEEYLPYARILKPHMTESAQLLNDALREGKNILFEGAQGTLLDIDHGTYPYVTSSSCCAGGAATGSGVGPTAIDKVLGIQKAYVTRVGGGPFPTEQRYAEDGGAPEEAEVGETFCQVGGEFGVTTGRKRRCGWFDAVIGRYAAEVNGLTDVALTKLDVLSAFETIKVCVAYECEGKTYDYFPMQQSVLFHAKPIYKELPGWKGVDITGCKTFEELPENAQAYVEYLEEITGVPISIIAVGPDRDQTILRGWQSVK
;
A
#
# COMPACT_ATOMS: atom_id res chain seq x y z
N MET A 1 -19.18 -24.16 49.98
CA MET A 1 -18.27 -24.17 48.84
C MET A 1 -19.00 -24.70 47.63
N ARG A 2 -19.50 -23.83 46.75
CA ARG A 2 -20.14 -24.20 45.47
C ARG A 2 -19.19 -23.75 44.35
N GLY A 3 -18.53 -24.74 43.71
CA GLY A 3 -17.63 -24.49 42.60
C GLY A 3 -18.39 -24.04 41.35
N HIS A 4 -18.09 -22.86 40.86
CA HIS A 4 -18.49 -22.42 39.52
C HIS A 4 -17.67 -23.21 38.49
N ARG A 5 -18.28 -24.14 37.80
CA ARG A 5 -17.74 -24.71 36.56
C ARG A 5 -17.80 -23.62 35.51
N ARG A 6 -16.64 -23.07 35.16
CA ARG A 6 -16.48 -22.28 33.92
C ARG A 6 -16.74 -23.22 32.75
N SER A 7 -17.73 -22.89 31.92
CA SER A 7 -18.01 -23.56 30.65
C SER A 7 -16.77 -23.47 29.77
N GLY A 8 -16.19 -24.62 29.44
CA GLY A 8 -14.98 -24.72 28.61
C GLY A 8 -15.27 -24.42 27.16
N LYS A 9 -15.34 -23.14 26.80
CA LYS A 9 -15.05 -22.72 25.43
C LYS A 9 -13.54 -22.50 25.37
N THR A 10 -12.87 -23.30 24.54
CA THR A 10 -11.45 -23.04 24.21
C THR A 10 -11.32 -21.63 23.70
N PRO A 11 -10.40 -20.80 24.24
CA PRO A 11 -10.31 -19.37 23.90
C PRO A 11 -9.97 -19.09 22.43
N PHE A 12 -9.70 -20.10 21.61
CA PHE A 12 -9.23 -20.01 20.23
C PHE A 12 -10.11 -20.73 19.20
N ALA A 13 -11.25 -21.32 19.59
CA ALA A 13 -12.14 -21.92 18.61
C ALA A 13 -12.94 -20.81 17.93
N ARG A 14 -12.72 -20.61 16.62
CA ARG A 14 -13.66 -19.86 15.77
C ARG A 14 -15.01 -20.59 15.78
N PRO A 15 -16.16 -19.89 15.77
CA PRO A 15 -17.42 -20.52 15.41
C PRO A 15 -17.21 -21.21 14.07
N GLY A 16 -17.69 -22.45 13.91
CA GLY A 16 -17.49 -23.28 12.72
C GLY A 16 -17.82 -22.45 11.47
N LYS A 17 -16.87 -22.37 10.53
CA LYS A 17 -17.06 -21.64 9.28
C LYS A 17 -18.29 -22.20 8.56
N GLY A 18 -19.34 -21.41 8.45
CA GLY A 18 -20.33 -21.57 7.39
C GLY A 18 -19.61 -21.36 6.04
N THR A 19 -20.03 -22.02 4.99
CA THR A 19 -19.37 -22.02 3.67
C THR A 19 -19.34 -20.64 2.98
N ASN A 20 -19.81 -19.56 3.61
CA ASN A 20 -19.89 -18.19 3.07
C ASN A 20 -19.27 -17.11 3.98
N ASP A 21 -18.70 -17.45 5.14
CA ASP A 21 -18.10 -16.46 6.04
C ASP A 21 -16.62 -16.25 5.70
N MET A 22 -16.29 -15.18 4.99
CA MET A 22 -14.93 -14.68 4.80
C MET A 22 -14.78 -13.34 5.53
N PRO A 23 -14.68 -13.33 6.87
CA PRO A 23 -14.74 -12.11 7.66
C PRO A 23 -13.49 -11.24 7.56
N SER A 24 -12.40 -11.70 6.91
CA SER A 24 -11.19 -10.92 6.80
C SER A 24 -10.59 -10.94 5.39
N THR A 25 -10.39 -9.75 4.83
CA THR A 25 -9.78 -9.55 3.51
C THR A 25 -8.56 -8.65 3.64
N VAL A 26 -7.44 -9.06 3.05
CA VAL A 26 -6.25 -8.20 2.87
C VAL A 26 -6.24 -7.67 1.45
N LEU A 27 -6.15 -6.35 1.28
CA LEU A 27 -5.98 -5.71 0.00
C LEU A 27 -4.53 -5.27 -0.16
N VAL A 28 -3.84 -5.76 -1.18
CA VAL A 28 -2.43 -5.46 -1.46
C VAL A 28 -2.22 -4.93 -2.86
N GLY A 29 -1.25 -4.03 -3.05
CA GLY A 29 -0.72 -3.75 -4.39
C GLY A 29 0.15 -4.92 -4.85
N ALA A 30 -0.07 -5.41 -6.05
CA ALA A 30 0.64 -6.57 -6.58
C ALA A 30 1.77 -6.21 -7.57
N GLN A 31 2.12 -4.91 -7.66
CA GLN A 31 3.18 -4.37 -8.53
C GLN A 31 4.09 -3.42 -7.74
N TRP A 32 4.55 -2.30 -8.30
CA TRP A 32 5.39 -1.29 -7.64
C TRP A 32 4.63 -0.11 -7.03
N GLY A 33 3.40 -0.31 -6.57
CA GLY A 33 2.54 0.78 -6.08
C GLY A 33 1.81 1.49 -7.22
N ASP A 34 0.96 2.45 -6.85
CA ASP A 34 0.14 3.24 -7.79
C ASP A 34 -0.78 2.40 -8.71
N GLU A 35 -1.15 1.17 -8.27
CA GLU A 35 -2.05 0.29 -9.01
C GLU A 35 -3.52 0.75 -9.01
N GLY A 36 -3.84 1.86 -8.36
CA GLY A 36 -5.23 2.33 -8.23
C GLY A 36 -5.98 1.73 -7.03
N LYS A 37 -5.23 1.29 -6.00
CA LYS A 37 -5.80 0.74 -4.76
C LYS A 37 -6.90 1.60 -4.14
N GLY A 38 -6.72 2.93 -4.14
CA GLY A 38 -7.67 3.85 -3.53
C GLY A 38 -9.11 3.69 -4.04
N LYS A 39 -9.31 3.56 -5.36
CA LYS A 39 -10.62 3.32 -5.98
C LYS A 39 -11.25 2.01 -5.48
N ILE A 40 -10.48 0.93 -5.49
CA ILE A 40 -10.98 -0.40 -5.10
C ILE A 40 -11.24 -0.44 -3.59
N THR A 41 -10.32 0.09 -2.78
CA THR A 41 -10.51 0.17 -1.32
C THR A 41 -11.76 0.96 -0.97
N ASP A 42 -11.95 2.14 -1.57
CA ASP A 42 -13.14 2.96 -1.37
C ASP A 42 -14.40 2.19 -1.76
N MET A 43 -14.40 1.53 -2.91
CA MET A 43 -15.55 0.78 -3.41
C MET A 43 -16.01 -0.32 -2.44
N ILE A 44 -15.08 -1.09 -1.87
CA ILE A 44 -15.41 -2.25 -1.03
C ILE A 44 -15.49 -1.93 0.47
N SER A 45 -14.94 -0.80 0.92
CA SER A 45 -14.86 -0.45 2.36
C SER A 45 -16.22 -0.38 3.04
N SER A 46 -17.28 -0.01 2.31
CA SER A 46 -18.64 0.04 2.85
C SER A 46 -19.20 -1.31 3.31
N ASP A 47 -18.59 -2.43 2.88
CA ASP A 47 -19.02 -3.77 3.20
C ASP A 47 -18.38 -4.33 4.48
N TYR A 48 -17.43 -3.59 5.06
CA TYR A 48 -16.65 -4.02 6.22
C TYR A 48 -17.03 -3.24 7.48
N ASP A 49 -16.96 -3.91 8.63
CA ASP A 49 -17.15 -3.29 9.95
C ASP A 49 -15.89 -2.54 10.40
N TYR A 50 -14.70 -3.04 9.99
CA TYR A 50 -13.40 -2.43 10.30
C TYR A 50 -12.56 -2.28 9.04
N VAL A 51 -11.89 -1.13 8.89
CA VAL A 51 -10.88 -0.91 7.83
C VAL A 51 -9.56 -0.53 8.48
N VAL A 52 -8.54 -1.36 8.29
CA VAL A 52 -7.29 -1.31 9.07
C VAL A 52 -6.09 -1.03 8.16
N ARG A 53 -5.43 0.11 8.36
CA ARG A 53 -4.08 0.34 7.81
C ARG A 53 -3.07 -0.43 8.66
N TYR A 54 -2.33 -1.33 8.05
CA TYR A 54 -1.45 -2.23 8.81
C TYR A 54 0.04 -1.94 8.64
N GLN A 55 0.46 -1.10 7.67
CA GLN A 55 1.86 -0.79 7.41
C GLN A 55 2.03 0.57 6.71
N GLY A 56 3.31 0.98 6.52
CA GLY A 56 3.65 2.25 5.90
C GLY A 56 3.51 3.41 6.88
N GLY A 57 3.25 4.57 6.36
CA GLY A 57 3.05 5.80 7.10
C GLY A 57 2.45 6.87 6.19
N ASN A 58 2.78 8.12 6.44
CA ASN A 58 2.31 9.23 5.61
C ASN A 58 2.99 9.33 4.22
N ASN A 59 3.81 8.34 3.84
CA ASN A 59 4.31 8.16 2.47
C ASN A 59 3.29 7.53 1.52
N ALA A 60 2.19 7.00 2.02
CA ALA A 60 1.06 6.59 1.21
C ALA A 60 0.19 7.80 0.83
N GLY A 61 -0.54 7.66 -0.25
CA GLY A 61 -1.54 8.63 -0.67
C GLY A 61 -2.71 7.88 -1.32
N HIS A 62 -3.85 7.82 -0.63
CA HIS A 62 -5.09 7.29 -1.17
C HIS A 62 -6.02 8.46 -1.45
N THR A 63 -6.40 8.61 -2.71
CA THR A 63 -7.43 9.60 -3.07
C THR A 63 -8.79 8.95 -2.93
N VAL A 64 -9.64 9.54 -2.11
CA VAL A 64 -11.06 9.17 -1.96
C VAL A 64 -11.93 10.32 -2.47
N ILE A 65 -13.13 10.00 -2.93
CA ILE A 65 -14.08 10.98 -3.47
C ILE A 65 -15.19 11.20 -2.45
N HIS A 66 -15.43 12.44 -2.06
CA HIS A 66 -16.54 12.86 -1.20
C HIS A 66 -17.36 13.94 -1.91
N GLY A 67 -18.55 13.58 -2.41
CA GLY A 67 -19.30 14.45 -3.31
C GLY A 67 -18.48 14.78 -4.56
N ASP A 68 -18.32 16.07 -4.85
CA ASP A 68 -17.50 16.58 -5.97
C ASP A 68 -16.02 16.79 -5.62
N ARG A 69 -15.61 16.48 -4.39
CA ARG A 69 -14.25 16.76 -3.89
C ARG A 69 -13.40 15.50 -3.84
N LYS A 70 -12.11 15.67 -4.15
CA LYS A 70 -11.08 14.66 -4.02
C LYS A 70 -10.27 14.93 -2.75
N LEU A 71 -10.31 14.01 -1.81
CA LEU A 71 -9.55 14.06 -0.56
C LEU A 71 -8.38 13.10 -0.62
N ALA A 72 -7.20 13.56 -0.25
CA ALA A 72 -6.00 12.74 -0.20
C ALA A 72 -5.75 12.29 1.25
N LEU A 73 -5.95 11.00 1.51
CA LEU A 73 -5.64 10.37 2.80
C LEU A 73 -4.23 9.81 2.79
N HIS A 74 -3.48 10.07 3.87
CA HIS A 74 -2.11 9.61 4.03
C HIS A 74 -1.95 8.56 5.14
N LEU A 75 -2.58 8.77 6.29
CA LEU A 75 -2.52 7.90 7.47
C LEU A 75 -3.86 7.25 7.77
N ILE A 76 -4.94 8.00 7.63
CA ILE A 76 -6.30 7.55 7.99
C ILE A 76 -6.80 6.54 6.95
N PRO A 77 -7.34 5.37 7.38
CA PRO A 77 -7.90 4.39 6.46
C PRO A 77 -9.10 4.92 5.68
N SER A 78 -9.28 4.43 4.44
CA SER A 78 -10.39 4.85 3.55
C SER A 78 -11.78 4.60 4.17
N GLY A 79 -11.90 3.66 5.10
CA GLY A 79 -13.13 3.37 5.84
C GLY A 79 -13.69 4.53 6.65
N ILE A 80 -12.92 5.62 6.87
CA ILE A 80 -13.41 6.84 7.54
C ILE A 80 -14.60 7.46 6.82
N MET A 81 -14.70 7.26 5.50
CA MET A 81 -15.78 7.77 4.65
C MET A 81 -17.14 7.15 4.92
N TYR A 82 -17.21 6.00 5.60
CA TYR A 82 -18.41 5.20 5.79
C TYR A 82 -18.78 5.12 7.27
N GLU A 83 -20.00 5.51 7.63
CA GLU A 83 -20.47 5.54 9.02
C GLU A 83 -20.51 4.17 9.68
N ASN A 84 -20.72 3.11 8.91
CA ASN A 84 -20.75 1.74 9.39
C ASN A 84 -19.38 1.10 9.61
N ALA A 85 -18.32 1.73 9.12
CA ALA A 85 -16.94 1.21 9.25
C ALA A 85 -16.19 1.93 10.38
N VAL A 86 -15.38 1.18 11.12
CA VAL A 86 -14.44 1.71 12.12
C VAL A 86 -13.05 1.73 11.51
N PRO A 87 -12.49 2.93 11.22
CA PRO A 87 -11.12 3.05 10.71
C PRO A 87 -10.11 2.83 11.82
N VAL A 88 -9.09 1.98 11.58
CA VAL A 88 -8.06 1.63 12.55
C VAL A 88 -6.68 1.82 11.95
N ILE A 89 -5.83 2.57 12.64
CA ILE A 89 -4.39 2.63 12.34
C ILE A 89 -3.68 1.57 13.20
N GLY A 90 -3.19 0.51 12.58
CA GLY A 90 -2.57 -0.65 13.22
C GLY A 90 -1.15 -0.38 13.74
N ASN A 91 -0.64 -1.30 14.52
CA ASN A 91 0.69 -1.20 15.15
C ASN A 91 1.86 -1.24 14.16
N GLY A 92 1.62 -1.70 12.93
CA GLY A 92 2.65 -1.71 11.89
C GLY A 92 2.87 -0.37 11.20
N VAL A 93 1.97 0.60 11.37
CA VAL A 93 2.10 1.94 10.79
C VAL A 93 3.08 2.79 11.62
N VAL A 94 3.86 3.63 10.93
CA VAL A 94 4.64 4.69 11.58
C VAL A 94 3.91 6.02 11.38
N ILE A 95 3.66 6.72 12.49
CA ILE A 95 2.74 7.87 12.56
C ILE A 95 3.52 9.16 12.79
N ASP A 96 3.34 10.12 11.89
CA ASP A 96 3.65 11.52 12.14
C ASP A 96 2.43 12.17 12.82
N PRO A 97 2.48 12.49 14.12
CA PRO A 97 1.33 13.02 14.84
C PRO A 97 0.83 14.34 14.27
N GLY A 98 1.76 15.20 13.83
CA GLY A 98 1.41 16.49 13.24
C GLY A 98 0.68 16.34 11.90
N VAL A 99 1.07 15.36 11.08
CA VAL A 99 0.37 15.04 9.83
C VAL A 99 -1.01 14.45 10.14
N LEU A 100 -1.09 13.52 11.10
CA LEU A 100 -2.36 12.88 11.46
C LEU A 100 -3.40 13.90 11.98
N VAL A 101 -2.99 14.79 12.89
CA VAL A 101 -3.87 15.84 13.42
C VAL A 101 -4.36 16.79 12.32
N LYS A 102 -3.49 17.14 11.36
CA LYS A 102 -3.88 17.96 10.21
C LYS A 102 -4.87 17.23 9.29
N GLU A 103 -4.66 15.94 9.07
CA GLU A 103 -5.56 15.11 8.27
C GLU A 103 -6.94 14.96 8.93
N MET A 104 -6.96 14.76 10.26
CA MET A 104 -8.21 14.78 11.04
C MET A 104 -8.94 16.11 10.92
N ALA A 105 -8.24 17.23 11.09
CA ALA A 105 -8.84 18.56 10.97
C ALA A 105 -9.39 18.84 9.57
N MET A 106 -8.71 18.37 8.52
CA MET A 106 -9.19 18.46 7.14
C MET A 106 -10.49 17.69 6.96
N LEU A 107 -10.59 16.47 7.47
CA LEU A 107 -11.80 15.64 7.37
C LEU A 107 -12.98 16.25 8.15
N GLU A 108 -12.74 16.73 9.37
CA GLU A 108 -13.76 17.40 10.19
C GLU A 108 -14.29 18.67 9.49
N ALA A 109 -13.41 19.43 8.81
CA ALA A 109 -13.81 20.60 8.03
C ALA A 109 -14.70 20.26 6.81
N GLU A 110 -14.56 19.03 6.30
CA GLU A 110 -15.39 18.47 5.22
C GLU A 110 -16.66 17.77 5.77
N GLY A 111 -16.93 17.84 7.08
CA GLY A 111 -18.08 17.22 7.73
C GLY A 111 -17.93 15.71 7.98
N ILE A 112 -16.72 15.17 7.82
CA ILE A 112 -16.42 13.75 8.04
C ILE A 112 -15.87 13.59 9.46
N SER A 113 -16.66 12.99 10.36
CA SER A 113 -16.27 12.84 11.75
C SER A 113 -15.15 11.81 11.96
N CYS A 114 -14.09 12.24 12.63
CA CYS A 114 -12.99 11.38 13.08
C CYS A 114 -13.26 10.69 14.44
N ALA A 115 -14.42 10.85 15.06
CA ALA A 115 -14.72 10.29 16.37
C ALA A 115 -14.59 8.76 16.44
N ARG A 116 -14.77 8.06 15.29
CA ARG A 116 -14.65 6.59 15.17
C ARG A 116 -13.23 6.11 14.88
N LEU A 117 -12.29 7.03 14.56
CA LEU A 117 -10.91 6.65 14.27
C LEU A 117 -10.26 6.04 15.51
N LEU A 118 -9.62 4.89 15.34
CA LEU A 118 -8.85 4.23 16.38
C LEU A 118 -7.38 4.10 15.97
N ILE A 119 -6.49 4.26 16.95
CA ILE A 119 -5.04 4.26 16.74
C ILE A 119 -4.42 3.25 17.69
N SER A 120 -3.64 2.33 17.16
CA SER A 120 -2.89 1.38 17.99
C SER A 120 -1.95 2.07 18.95
N CYS A 121 -2.04 1.76 20.22
CA CYS A 121 -1.08 2.17 21.26
C CYS A 121 0.37 1.79 20.91
N ASP A 122 0.56 0.71 20.15
CA ASP A 122 1.86 0.15 19.77
C ASP A 122 2.44 0.71 18.45
N ALA A 123 1.72 1.57 17.73
CA ALA A 123 2.25 2.23 16.55
C ALA A 123 3.44 3.15 16.91
N HIS A 124 4.44 3.21 16.02
CA HIS A 124 5.64 4.02 16.25
C HIS A 124 5.46 5.46 15.79
N VAL A 125 6.11 6.38 16.50
CA VAL A 125 6.05 7.83 16.26
C VAL A 125 7.23 8.26 15.39
N ILE A 126 6.93 8.95 14.28
CA ILE A 126 7.94 9.65 13.49
C ILE A 126 8.32 10.92 14.24
N MET A 127 9.58 11.00 14.67
CA MET A 127 10.16 12.14 15.34
C MET A 127 10.81 13.11 14.33
N PRO A 128 11.05 14.38 14.66
CA PRO A 128 11.60 15.35 13.72
C PRO A 128 12.98 14.93 13.20
N TYR A 129 13.84 14.38 14.05
CA TYR A 129 15.14 13.88 13.63
C TYR A 129 15.06 12.73 12.59
N HIS A 130 13.97 11.96 12.55
CA HIS A 130 13.77 10.96 11.50
C HIS A 130 13.64 11.61 10.11
N LYS A 131 12.94 12.74 10.03
CA LYS A 131 12.79 13.49 8.76
C LYS A 131 14.12 14.08 8.32
N ASP A 132 14.89 14.60 9.26
CA ASP A 132 16.22 15.15 8.99
C ASP A 132 17.17 14.07 8.46
N PHE A 133 17.21 12.91 9.11
CA PHE A 133 18.02 11.78 8.65
C PHE A 133 17.63 11.33 7.26
N ASP A 134 16.33 11.14 6.99
CA ASP A 134 15.84 10.73 5.67
C ASP A 134 16.28 11.71 4.57
N GLY A 135 16.17 13.02 4.85
CA GLY A 135 16.62 14.07 3.93
C GLY A 135 18.13 14.14 3.75
N ALA A 136 18.89 13.98 4.84
CA ALA A 136 20.35 14.05 4.82
C ALA A 136 20.98 12.83 4.13
N ASP A 137 20.45 11.62 4.37
CA ASP A 137 20.89 10.39 3.74
C ASP A 137 20.67 10.43 2.22
N GLU A 138 19.48 10.84 1.76
CA GLU A 138 19.20 11.02 0.33
C GLU A 138 20.14 12.02 -0.34
N LYS A 139 20.45 13.13 0.34
CA LYS A 139 21.41 14.11 -0.16
C LYS A 139 22.84 13.53 -0.25
N ARG A 140 23.22 12.73 0.74
CA ARG A 140 24.57 12.13 0.82
C ARG A 140 24.77 11.01 -0.21
N LEU A 141 23.73 10.25 -0.53
CA LEU A 141 23.75 9.20 -1.55
C LEU A 141 23.91 9.76 -2.98
N GLY A 142 23.54 11.02 -3.23
CA GLY A 142 23.72 11.67 -4.52
C GLY A 142 23.03 10.92 -5.66
N GLU A 143 23.82 10.42 -6.62
CA GLU A 143 23.32 9.64 -7.75
C GLU A 143 22.77 8.26 -7.33
N ASN A 144 23.27 7.69 -6.24
CA ASN A 144 22.82 6.41 -5.68
C ASN A 144 21.60 6.54 -4.76
N ARG A 145 20.92 7.70 -4.80
CA ARG A 145 19.72 7.93 -3.98
C ARG A 145 18.63 6.90 -4.26
N ILE A 146 17.93 6.50 -3.22
CA ILE A 146 16.80 5.57 -3.31
C ILE A 146 15.56 6.26 -3.90
N GLY A 147 15.42 7.56 -3.66
CA GLY A 147 14.25 8.35 -4.04
C GLY A 147 13.17 8.33 -2.97
N THR A 148 13.56 8.47 -1.70
CA THR A 148 12.63 8.49 -0.57
C THR A 148 11.71 9.71 -0.60
N THR A 149 10.62 9.64 0.17
CA THR A 149 9.68 10.76 0.31
C THR A 149 10.17 11.83 1.28
N LYS A 150 11.30 11.63 1.96
CA LYS A 150 11.88 12.50 3.01
C LYS A 150 10.91 12.78 4.16
N ARG A 151 10.06 11.81 4.48
CA ARG A 151 9.05 11.89 5.54
C ARG A 151 9.46 11.14 6.82
N GLY A 152 10.70 10.65 6.89
CA GLY A 152 11.25 9.97 8.05
C GLY A 152 10.77 8.52 8.23
N ILE A 153 10.17 7.93 7.21
CA ILE A 153 9.60 6.58 7.27
C ILE A 153 10.70 5.54 7.56
N GLY A 154 11.74 5.51 6.70
CA GLY A 154 12.87 4.58 6.84
C GLY A 154 13.56 4.67 8.19
N PRO A 155 14.03 5.86 8.61
CA PRO A 155 14.65 6.04 9.91
C PRO A 155 13.77 5.66 11.10
N CYS A 156 12.44 5.84 11.02
CA CYS A 156 11.52 5.42 12.08
C CYS A 156 11.41 3.88 12.14
N TYR A 157 11.31 3.17 11.01
CA TYR A 157 11.37 1.71 10.97
C TYR A 157 12.72 1.16 11.42
N GLN A 158 13.81 1.86 11.11
CA GLN A 158 15.16 1.52 11.61
C GLN A 158 15.18 1.56 13.14
N ASP A 159 14.65 2.61 13.76
CA ASP A 159 14.58 2.71 15.22
C ASP A 159 13.65 1.66 15.83
N LYS A 160 12.53 1.33 15.17
CA LYS A 160 11.65 0.22 15.56
C LYS A 160 12.41 -1.11 15.59
N ALA A 161 13.13 -1.45 14.51
CA ALA A 161 13.90 -2.69 14.42
C ALA A 161 15.08 -2.72 15.41
N ALA A 162 15.72 -1.57 15.66
CA ALA A 162 16.76 -1.39 16.66
C ALA A 162 16.24 -1.36 18.12
N ARG A 163 14.92 -1.39 18.33
CA ARG A 163 14.24 -1.34 19.63
C ARG A 163 14.50 -0.03 20.41
N LYS A 164 14.61 1.07 19.65
CA LYS A 164 14.86 2.43 20.17
C LYS A 164 13.70 3.38 19.88
N GLY A 165 12.69 2.89 19.13
CA GLY A 165 11.54 3.67 18.69
C GLY A 165 10.65 4.11 19.87
N ILE A 166 10.00 5.25 19.68
CA ILE A 166 8.98 5.80 20.56
C ILE A 166 7.62 5.37 20.00
N ARG A 167 6.73 4.89 20.87
CA ARG A 167 5.38 4.46 20.51
C ARG A 167 4.33 5.51 20.86
N ILE A 168 3.17 5.45 20.26
CA ILE A 168 2.04 6.36 20.55
C ILE A 168 1.68 6.34 22.02
N GLN A 169 1.65 5.19 22.68
CA GLN A 169 1.36 5.08 24.12
C GLN A 169 2.37 5.82 25.01
N ASP A 170 3.61 5.97 24.58
CA ASP A 170 4.64 6.65 25.36
C ASP A 170 4.34 8.15 25.53
N LEU A 171 3.57 8.73 24.60
CA LEU A 171 3.11 10.12 24.68
C LEU A 171 2.10 10.36 25.81
N LEU A 172 1.48 9.31 26.37
CA LEU A 172 0.48 9.43 27.43
C LEU A 172 1.09 9.72 28.79
N ASP A 173 2.37 9.37 28.99
CA ASP A 173 3.12 9.64 30.23
C ASP A 173 4.31 10.55 29.90
N GLU A 174 4.21 11.81 30.30
CA GLU A 174 5.24 12.82 30.02
C GLU A 174 6.62 12.42 30.56
N LYS A 175 6.70 11.73 31.69
CA LYS A 175 7.99 11.31 32.26
C LYS A 175 8.64 10.23 31.43
N ILE A 176 7.84 9.24 30.99
CA ILE A 176 8.31 8.18 30.09
C ILE A 176 8.72 8.78 28.74
N PHE A 177 7.91 9.66 28.18
CA PHE A 177 8.20 10.31 26.90
C PHE A 177 9.51 11.12 26.98
N ARG A 178 9.68 11.98 27.99
CA ARG A 178 10.93 12.76 28.21
C ARG A 178 12.16 11.87 28.32
N LEU A 179 12.10 10.80 29.11
CA LEU A 179 13.21 9.85 29.24
C LEU A 179 13.58 9.17 27.91
N LYS A 180 12.58 8.76 27.14
CA LYS A 180 12.83 8.15 25.83
C LYS A 180 13.39 9.14 24.81
N VAL A 181 12.88 10.38 24.80
CA VAL A 181 13.42 11.47 23.96
C VAL A 181 14.87 11.77 24.33
N GLU A 182 15.19 11.95 25.63
CA GLU A 182 16.55 12.17 26.09
C GLU A 182 17.49 11.05 25.64
N THR A 183 17.07 9.79 25.82
CA THR A 183 17.84 8.62 25.38
C THR A 183 18.06 8.59 23.86
N ALA A 184 17.05 8.97 23.10
CA ALA A 184 17.14 9.05 21.64
C ALA A 184 18.09 10.18 21.21
N LEU A 185 17.94 11.38 21.77
CA LEU A 185 18.73 12.55 21.42
C LEU A 185 20.23 12.37 21.76
N ALA A 186 20.53 11.66 22.84
CA ALA A 186 21.93 11.31 23.18
C ALA A 186 22.64 10.53 22.04
N GLN A 187 21.90 9.81 21.21
CA GLN A 187 22.42 9.08 20.06
C GLN A 187 22.27 9.85 18.75
N LYS A 188 21.18 10.58 18.58
CA LYS A 188 20.85 11.24 17.30
C LYS A 188 21.57 12.58 17.11
N ASN A 189 21.66 13.40 18.18
CA ASN A 189 22.31 14.72 18.12
C ASN A 189 23.78 14.67 17.67
N PRO A 190 24.64 13.74 18.17
CA PRO A 190 26.01 13.64 17.68
C PRO A 190 26.10 13.32 16.17
N VAL A 191 25.13 12.59 15.61
CA VAL A 191 25.08 12.26 14.18
C VAL A 191 24.62 13.48 13.39
N LEU A 192 23.57 14.18 13.83
CA LEU A 192 23.10 15.42 13.20
C LEU A 192 24.22 16.44 13.13
N GLU A 193 24.88 16.74 14.26
CA GLU A 193 25.91 17.76 14.35
C GLU A 193 27.18 17.38 13.59
N LYS A 194 27.78 16.21 13.93
CA LYS A 194 29.13 15.84 13.47
C LYS A 194 29.18 15.20 12.10
N ILE A 195 28.10 14.52 11.67
CA ILE A 195 28.06 13.80 10.40
C ILE A 195 27.36 14.63 9.33
N TYR A 196 26.22 15.24 9.69
CA TYR A 196 25.40 15.98 8.72
C TYR A 196 25.56 17.50 8.80
N GLY A 197 26.21 18.04 9.86
CA GLY A 197 26.35 19.49 10.04
C GLY A 197 25.00 20.18 10.23
N MET A 198 24.04 19.48 10.84
CA MET A 198 22.68 19.95 11.07
C MET A 198 22.47 20.39 12.52
N PRO A 199 21.46 21.25 12.80
CA PRO A 199 21.07 21.58 14.15
C PRO A 199 20.68 20.34 14.97
N THR A 200 20.92 20.41 16.26
CA THR A 200 20.51 19.40 17.25
C THR A 200 19.17 19.77 17.87
N TYR A 201 18.53 18.82 18.54
CA TYR A 201 17.29 19.02 19.28
C TYR A 201 17.51 18.98 20.78
N THR A 202 16.70 19.73 21.51
CA THR A 202 16.54 19.59 22.96
C THR A 202 15.32 18.76 23.31
N VAL A 203 15.30 18.22 24.54
CA VAL A 203 14.12 17.46 25.04
C VAL A 203 12.90 18.37 25.11
N GLU A 204 13.11 19.61 25.53
CA GLU A 204 12.07 20.63 25.66
C GLU A 204 11.39 20.93 24.36
N GLU A 205 12.14 21.22 23.29
CA GLU A 205 11.60 21.50 21.95
C GLU A 205 10.71 20.35 21.45
N ILE A 206 11.19 19.11 21.61
CA ILE A 206 10.40 17.93 21.20
C ILE A 206 9.14 17.77 22.05
N CYS A 207 9.25 17.96 23.38
CA CYS A 207 8.09 17.81 24.25
C CYS A 207 7.06 18.92 24.02
N GLU A 208 7.47 20.15 23.78
CA GLU A 208 6.59 21.27 23.47
C GLU A 208 5.81 21.02 22.16
N GLU A 209 6.44 20.41 21.16
CA GLU A 209 5.78 20.05 19.90
C GLU A 209 4.83 18.83 20.05
N TYR A 210 5.27 17.75 20.72
CA TYR A 210 4.58 16.46 20.65
C TYR A 210 3.51 16.24 21.73
N LEU A 211 3.67 16.82 22.95
CA LEU A 211 2.68 16.65 24.02
C LEU A 211 1.30 17.25 23.69
N PRO A 212 1.17 18.35 22.94
CA PRO A 212 -0.13 18.80 22.45
C PRO A 212 -0.84 17.77 21.56
N TYR A 213 -0.11 17.08 20.68
CA TYR A 213 -0.67 16.01 19.84
C TYR A 213 -1.17 14.84 20.69
N ALA A 214 -0.45 14.48 21.75
CA ALA A 214 -0.85 13.42 22.67
C ALA A 214 -2.24 13.67 23.27
N ARG A 215 -2.57 14.91 23.63
CA ARG A 215 -3.88 15.29 24.18
C ARG A 215 -5.01 15.11 23.16
N ILE A 216 -4.75 15.44 21.89
CA ILE A 216 -5.71 15.31 20.80
C ILE A 216 -5.92 13.82 20.46
N LEU A 217 -4.84 13.03 20.41
CA LEU A 217 -4.89 11.64 19.96
C LEU A 217 -5.32 10.66 21.05
N LYS A 218 -5.22 11.04 22.33
CA LYS A 218 -5.56 10.17 23.49
C LYS A 218 -6.94 9.50 23.40
N PRO A 219 -8.03 10.20 23.00
CA PRO A 219 -9.36 9.58 22.88
C PRO A 219 -9.44 8.48 21.81
N HIS A 220 -8.52 8.47 20.86
CA HIS A 220 -8.46 7.54 19.73
C HIS A 220 -7.57 6.33 19.98
N MET A 221 -6.79 6.32 21.07
CA MET A 221 -5.83 5.25 21.35
C MET A 221 -6.51 3.99 21.83
N THR A 222 -6.09 2.81 21.32
CA THR A 222 -6.68 1.52 21.65
C THR A 222 -5.65 0.39 21.59
N GLU A 223 -5.95 -0.69 22.30
CA GLU A 223 -5.28 -2.00 22.17
C GLU A 223 -5.77 -2.71 20.90
N SER A 224 -5.25 -2.28 19.74
CA SER A 224 -5.79 -2.67 18.44
C SER A 224 -5.78 -4.19 18.18
N ALA A 225 -4.76 -4.91 18.66
CA ALA A 225 -4.67 -6.35 18.49
C ALA A 225 -5.83 -7.06 19.22
N GLN A 226 -6.12 -6.65 20.46
CA GLN A 226 -7.25 -7.21 21.22
C GLN A 226 -8.57 -6.88 20.55
N LEU A 227 -8.78 -5.61 20.18
CA LEU A 227 -9.98 -5.13 19.49
C LEU A 227 -10.30 -5.95 18.23
N LEU A 228 -9.32 -6.14 17.35
CA LEU A 228 -9.53 -6.81 16.07
C LEU A 228 -9.75 -8.33 16.24
N ASN A 229 -9.06 -8.96 17.20
CA ASN A 229 -9.31 -10.36 17.50
C ASN A 229 -10.68 -10.58 18.17
N ASP A 230 -11.17 -9.64 18.98
CA ASP A 230 -12.53 -9.66 19.53
C ASP A 230 -13.56 -9.51 18.39
N ALA A 231 -13.38 -8.55 17.52
CA ALA A 231 -14.22 -8.33 16.35
C ALA A 231 -14.36 -9.60 15.48
N LEU A 232 -13.24 -10.29 15.19
CA LEU A 232 -13.27 -11.55 14.44
C LEU A 232 -14.03 -12.67 15.18
N ARG A 233 -13.91 -12.73 16.51
CA ARG A 233 -14.69 -13.69 17.33
C ARG A 233 -16.20 -13.39 17.31
N GLU A 234 -16.56 -12.13 17.15
CA GLU A 234 -17.94 -11.67 17.02
C GLU A 234 -18.48 -11.81 15.58
N GLY A 235 -17.68 -12.32 14.64
CA GLY A 235 -18.07 -12.48 13.23
C GLY A 235 -18.09 -11.18 12.45
N LYS A 236 -17.36 -10.15 12.90
CA LYS A 236 -17.22 -8.87 12.19
C LYS A 236 -16.29 -8.98 11.01
N ASN A 237 -16.59 -8.24 9.95
CA ASN A 237 -15.81 -8.20 8.73
C ASN A 237 -14.69 -7.16 8.83
N ILE A 238 -13.45 -7.56 8.50
CA ILE A 238 -12.27 -6.70 8.57
C ILE A 238 -11.60 -6.61 7.20
N LEU A 239 -11.41 -5.38 6.70
CA LEU A 239 -10.56 -5.07 5.55
C LEU A 239 -9.21 -4.57 6.04
N PHE A 240 -8.13 -5.25 5.68
CA PHE A 240 -6.76 -4.78 5.88
C PHE A 240 -6.32 -4.04 4.62
N GLU A 241 -6.22 -2.73 4.73
CA GLU A 241 -5.86 -1.81 3.66
C GLU A 241 -4.34 -1.68 3.56
N GLY A 242 -3.75 -2.27 2.52
CA GLY A 242 -2.32 -2.16 2.23
C GLY A 242 -1.95 -0.85 1.54
N ALA A 243 -0.72 -0.42 1.73
CA ALA A 243 -0.10 0.69 1.03
C ALA A 243 1.09 0.20 0.21
N GLN A 244 1.59 1.02 -0.74
CA GLN A 244 2.64 0.68 -1.67
C GLN A 244 2.28 -0.56 -2.51
N GLY A 245 3.22 -1.47 -2.77
CA GLY A 245 2.99 -2.69 -3.54
C GLY A 245 4.03 -3.77 -3.24
N THR A 246 3.77 -5.00 -3.65
CA THR A 246 4.59 -6.18 -3.38
C THR A 246 6.05 -5.99 -3.76
N LEU A 247 6.33 -5.37 -4.92
CA LEU A 247 7.70 -5.14 -5.39
C LEU A 247 8.42 -4.00 -4.67
N LEU A 248 7.72 -3.31 -3.74
CA LEU A 248 8.28 -2.33 -2.80
C LEU A 248 8.40 -2.86 -1.37
N ASP A 249 8.04 -4.11 -1.12
CA ASP A 249 8.18 -4.76 0.19
C ASP A 249 9.65 -4.84 0.61
N ILE A 250 9.94 -4.64 1.89
CA ILE A 250 11.31 -4.64 2.42
C ILE A 250 12.05 -5.96 2.21
N ASP A 251 11.32 -7.09 2.26
CA ASP A 251 11.87 -8.44 2.16
C ASP A 251 11.70 -9.04 0.76
N HIS A 252 10.58 -8.75 0.08
CA HIS A 252 10.18 -9.37 -1.18
C HIS A 252 10.24 -8.43 -2.40
N GLY A 253 10.58 -7.17 -2.19
CA GLY A 253 10.70 -6.19 -3.26
C GLY A 253 12.07 -6.14 -3.93
N THR A 254 12.21 -5.18 -4.84
CA THR A 254 13.46 -4.91 -5.58
C THR A 254 14.47 -4.13 -4.75
N TYR A 255 14.90 -4.69 -3.62
CA TYR A 255 15.86 -4.09 -2.69
C TYR A 255 17.13 -3.62 -3.42
N PRO A 256 17.71 -2.41 -3.11
CA PRO A 256 17.31 -1.49 -2.04
C PRO A 256 16.22 -0.48 -2.45
N TYR A 257 15.68 -0.54 -3.66
CA TYR A 257 14.65 0.36 -4.18
C TYR A 257 13.25 -0.08 -3.72
N VAL A 258 13.05 -0.04 -2.41
CA VAL A 258 11.85 -0.51 -1.70
C VAL A 258 11.44 0.49 -0.62
N THR A 259 10.27 0.31 -0.02
CA THR A 259 9.91 0.97 1.24
C THR A 259 10.46 0.18 2.44
N SER A 260 10.50 0.77 3.60
CA SER A 260 10.98 0.12 4.84
C SER A 260 9.88 -0.66 5.58
N SER A 261 8.77 -0.97 4.92
CA SER A 261 7.63 -1.67 5.52
C SER A 261 7.27 -2.95 4.77
N SER A 262 6.58 -3.87 5.46
CA SER A 262 6.09 -5.13 4.88
C SER A 262 4.78 -4.89 4.15
N CYS A 263 4.85 -4.76 2.81
CA CYS A 263 3.72 -4.45 1.93
C CYS A 263 2.92 -5.69 1.53
N CYS A 264 3.53 -6.89 1.66
CA CYS A 264 2.86 -8.16 1.36
C CYS A 264 1.75 -8.49 2.37
N ALA A 265 0.88 -9.42 2.02
CA ALA A 265 -0.27 -9.81 2.83
C ALA A 265 0.12 -10.32 4.23
N GLY A 266 1.28 -10.99 4.37
CA GLY A 266 1.84 -11.37 5.66
C GLY A 266 2.05 -10.20 6.63
N GLY A 267 2.29 -8.99 6.09
CA GLY A 267 2.40 -7.74 6.84
C GLY A 267 1.11 -7.37 7.58
N ALA A 268 -0.05 -7.79 7.10
CA ALA A 268 -1.33 -7.54 7.77
C ALA A 268 -1.39 -8.25 9.13
N ALA A 269 -0.89 -9.48 9.22
CA ALA A 269 -0.84 -10.21 10.48
C ALA A 269 0.08 -9.53 11.50
N THR A 270 1.31 -9.17 11.11
CA THR A 270 2.27 -8.54 12.02
C THR A 270 1.91 -7.09 12.37
N GLY A 271 1.30 -6.36 11.42
CA GLY A 271 0.96 -4.95 11.56
C GLY A 271 -0.38 -4.65 12.23
N SER A 272 -1.20 -5.69 12.49
CA SER A 272 -2.48 -5.57 13.18
C SER A 272 -2.59 -6.41 14.47
N GLY A 273 -1.75 -7.45 14.59
CA GLY A 273 -1.82 -8.41 15.67
C GLY A 273 -2.90 -9.50 15.48
N VAL A 274 -3.45 -9.62 14.26
CA VAL A 274 -4.37 -10.71 13.88
C VAL A 274 -3.55 -11.90 13.42
N GLY A 275 -3.90 -13.10 13.83
CA GLY A 275 -3.18 -14.31 13.43
C GLY A 275 -3.28 -14.58 11.92
N PRO A 276 -2.22 -15.11 11.25
CA PRO A 276 -2.24 -15.32 9.81
C PRO A 276 -3.33 -16.26 9.32
N THR A 277 -3.72 -17.25 10.12
CA THR A 277 -4.83 -18.17 9.81
C THR A 277 -6.21 -17.53 9.95
N ALA A 278 -6.26 -16.28 10.42
CA ALA A 278 -7.46 -15.48 10.50
C ALA A 278 -7.71 -14.65 9.24
N ILE A 279 -6.78 -14.62 8.32
CA ILE A 279 -6.92 -14.00 7.00
C ILE A 279 -7.59 -15.00 6.08
N ASP A 280 -8.74 -14.65 5.52
CA ASP A 280 -9.56 -15.54 4.70
C ASP A 280 -9.39 -15.28 3.21
N LYS A 281 -9.17 -14.01 2.82
CA LYS A 281 -9.08 -13.58 1.44
C LYS A 281 -7.92 -12.58 1.24
N VAL A 282 -7.23 -12.69 0.13
CA VAL A 282 -6.21 -11.72 -0.28
C VAL A 282 -6.51 -11.21 -1.68
N LEU A 283 -6.92 -9.94 -1.76
CA LEU A 283 -7.21 -9.25 -3.02
C LEU A 283 -5.97 -8.50 -3.50
N GLY A 284 -5.39 -8.96 -4.62
CA GLY A 284 -4.30 -8.27 -5.29
C GLY A 284 -4.82 -7.17 -6.22
N ILE A 285 -4.26 -5.97 -6.13
CA ILE A 285 -4.57 -4.92 -7.10
C ILE A 285 -3.47 -4.89 -8.14
N GLN A 286 -3.83 -5.12 -9.40
CA GLN A 286 -2.94 -5.05 -10.56
C GLN A 286 -3.45 -4.00 -11.54
N LYS A 287 -2.55 -3.22 -12.09
CA LYS A 287 -2.85 -2.36 -13.23
C LYS A 287 -2.68 -3.16 -14.52
N ALA A 288 -3.50 -2.92 -15.52
CA ALA A 288 -3.44 -3.60 -16.83
C ALA A 288 -2.11 -3.36 -17.60
N TYR A 289 -1.25 -2.51 -17.08
CA TYR A 289 0.14 -2.27 -17.44
C TYR A 289 0.93 -2.02 -16.16
N VAL A 290 2.21 -1.66 -16.22
CA VAL A 290 3.00 -1.43 -15.01
C VAL A 290 3.47 0.00 -14.93
N THR A 291 3.49 0.56 -13.72
CA THR A 291 4.14 1.85 -13.44
C THR A 291 5.08 1.73 -12.26
N ARG A 292 6.15 2.55 -12.26
CA ARG A 292 7.09 2.62 -11.16
C ARG A 292 7.45 4.07 -10.85
N VAL A 293 7.53 4.39 -9.56
CA VAL A 293 8.07 5.65 -9.05
C VAL A 293 9.46 5.38 -8.48
N GLY A 294 10.39 6.30 -8.71
CA GLY A 294 11.76 6.21 -8.20
C GLY A 294 12.67 5.31 -9.01
N GLY A 295 13.85 5.04 -8.45
CA GLY A 295 14.90 4.24 -9.07
C GLY A 295 14.64 2.74 -9.07
N GLY A 296 15.62 1.98 -9.57
CA GLY A 296 15.61 0.53 -9.56
C GLY A 296 15.22 -0.11 -10.88
N PRO A 297 15.35 -1.47 -10.97
CA PRO A 297 15.12 -2.21 -12.19
C PRO A 297 13.65 -2.21 -12.58
N PHE A 298 13.40 -2.15 -13.90
CA PHE A 298 12.06 -2.21 -14.48
C PHE A 298 12.14 -2.88 -15.86
N PRO A 299 12.11 -4.21 -15.93
CA PRO A 299 12.40 -4.95 -17.16
C PRO A 299 11.49 -4.59 -18.34
N THR A 300 10.21 -4.29 -18.10
CA THR A 300 9.22 -3.97 -19.15
C THR A 300 9.09 -2.48 -19.43
N GLU A 301 9.95 -1.64 -18.85
CA GLU A 301 9.90 -0.17 -19.01
C GLU A 301 9.91 0.25 -20.48
N GLN A 302 9.03 1.18 -20.81
CA GLN A 302 9.00 1.89 -22.08
C GLN A 302 9.56 3.29 -21.82
N ARG A 303 10.87 3.44 -22.03
CA ARG A 303 11.62 4.65 -21.69
C ARG A 303 11.21 5.81 -22.58
N TYR A 304 11.07 6.98 -21.98
CA TYR A 304 10.85 8.22 -22.71
C TYR A 304 12.06 8.62 -23.56
N ALA A 305 11.84 9.45 -24.56
CA ALA A 305 12.93 9.93 -25.42
C ALA A 305 14.01 10.69 -24.64
N GLU A 306 13.61 11.50 -23.65
CA GLU A 306 14.51 12.21 -22.75
C GLU A 306 15.35 11.30 -21.86
N ASP A 307 14.91 10.08 -21.62
CA ASP A 307 15.60 9.04 -20.84
C ASP A 307 16.37 8.04 -21.75
N GLY A 308 16.49 8.35 -23.04
CA GLY A 308 17.25 7.56 -24.02
C GLY A 308 16.46 6.35 -24.57
N GLY A 309 15.14 6.36 -24.52
CA GLY A 309 14.28 5.37 -25.15
C GLY A 309 14.37 5.40 -26.67
N ALA A 310 14.28 4.22 -27.31
CA ALA A 310 14.11 4.13 -28.77
C ALA A 310 12.77 4.79 -29.19
N PRO A 311 12.63 5.27 -30.44
CA PRO A 311 11.42 5.99 -30.85
C PRO A 311 10.11 5.23 -30.58
N GLU A 312 10.08 3.91 -30.82
CA GLU A 312 8.91 3.08 -30.55
C GLU A 312 8.62 2.90 -29.04
N GLU A 313 9.66 2.74 -28.21
CA GLU A 313 9.52 2.70 -26.76
C GLU A 313 8.98 4.03 -26.24
N ALA A 314 9.51 5.15 -26.73
CA ALA A 314 9.13 6.47 -26.28
C ALA A 314 7.67 6.81 -26.65
N GLU A 315 7.19 6.41 -27.83
CA GLU A 315 5.81 6.57 -28.22
C GLU A 315 4.85 5.78 -27.30
N VAL A 316 5.19 4.53 -27.00
CA VAL A 316 4.40 3.69 -26.08
C VAL A 316 4.42 4.24 -24.66
N GLY A 317 5.60 4.62 -24.15
CA GLY A 317 5.75 5.22 -22.82
C GLY A 317 4.95 6.51 -22.67
N GLU A 318 5.01 7.39 -23.67
CA GLU A 318 4.24 8.63 -23.68
C GLU A 318 2.73 8.38 -23.75
N THR A 319 2.30 7.41 -24.54
CA THR A 319 0.89 6.99 -24.64
C THR A 319 0.37 6.52 -23.28
N PHE A 320 1.10 5.63 -22.59
CA PHE A 320 0.73 5.21 -21.22
C PHE A 320 0.64 6.40 -20.28
N CYS A 321 1.61 7.32 -20.34
CA CYS A 321 1.65 8.47 -19.45
C CYS A 321 0.47 9.41 -19.67
N GLN A 322 0.20 9.78 -20.92
CA GLN A 322 -0.85 10.76 -21.25
C GLN A 322 -2.25 10.17 -21.06
N VAL A 323 -2.53 9.01 -21.66
CA VAL A 323 -3.85 8.37 -21.59
C VAL A 323 -4.13 7.88 -20.16
N GLY A 324 -3.12 7.30 -19.50
CA GLY A 324 -3.25 6.82 -18.12
C GLY A 324 -3.21 7.90 -17.06
N GLY A 325 -2.83 9.15 -17.41
CA GLY A 325 -2.65 10.22 -16.43
C GLY A 325 -1.53 9.91 -15.44
N GLU A 326 -0.43 9.31 -15.91
CA GLU A 326 0.64 8.79 -15.05
C GLU A 326 1.63 9.90 -14.66
N PHE A 327 1.15 10.78 -13.80
CA PHE A 327 1.92 11.88 -13.21
C PHE A 327 1.95 11.77 -11.69
N GLY A 328 3.07 12.14 -11.10
CA GLY A 328 3.19 12.21 -9.63
C GLY A 328 2.30 13.31 -9.06
N VAL A 329 1.41 12.95 -8.14
CA VAL A 329 0.42 13.88 -7.55
C VAL A 329 1.06 15.13 -6.95
N THR A 330 2.22 14.99 -6.31
CA THR A 330 2.91 16.10 -5.63
C THR A 330 3.92 16.82 -6.52
N THR A 331 4.55 16.10 -7.45
CA THR A 331 5.68 16.62 -8.24
C THR A 331 5.32 16.95 -9.68
N GLY A 332 4.17 16.46 -10.18
CA GLY A 332 3.80 16.56 -11.59
C GLY A 332 4.73 15.79 -12.55
N ARG A 333 5.74 15.06 -12.02
CA ARG A 333 6.71 14.33 -12.83
C ARG A 333 6.05 13.10 -13.45
N LYS A 334 6.38 12.80 -14.72
CA LYS A 334 5.98 11.55 -15.39
C LYS A 334 6.43 10.34 -14.57
N ARG A 335 5.55 9.33 -14.44
CA ARG A 335 5.91 8.02 -13.90
C ARG A 335 6.54 7.18 -15.00
N ARG A 336 7.48 6.32 -14.65
CA ARG A 336 8.00 5.28 -15.53
C ARG A 336 6.88 4.29 -15.82
N CYS A 337 6.63 3.98 -17.09
CA CYS A 337 5.54 3.10 -17.53
C CYS A 337 6.11 1.92 -18.34
N GLY A 338 5.42 0.79 -18.32
CA GLY A 338 5.82 -0.39 -19.08
C GLY A 338 4.66 -1.36 -19.30
N TRP A 339 4.85 -2.29 -20.21
CA TRP A 339 3.87 -3.35 -20.49
C TRP A 339 3.62 -4.22 -19.27
N PHE A 340 2.45 -4.89 -19.22
CA PHE A 340 2.12 -5.82 -18.15
C PHE A 340 3.20 -6.89 -18.03
N ASP A 341 3.60 -7.19 -16.81
CA ASP A 341 4.67 -8.13 -16.48
C ASP A 341 4.09 -9.32 -15.70
N ALA A 342 3.87 -10.43 -16.42
CA ALA A 342 3.31 -11.63 -15.83
C ALA A 342 4.31 -12.36 -14.91
N VAL A 343 5.63 -12.08 -15.05
CA VAL A 343 6.64 -12.65 -14.14
C VAL A 343 6.43 -12.10 -12.74
N ILE A 344 6.28 -10.76 -12.62
CA ILE A 344 5.97 -10.15 -11.32
C ILE A 344 4.53 -10.47 -10.87
N GLY A 345 3.59 -10.64 -11.83
CA GLY A 345 2.21 -11.03 -11.52
C GLY A 345 2.15 -12.38 -10.81
N ARG A 346 2.84 -13.40 -11.33
CA ARG A 346 2.97 -14.73 -10.69
C ARG A 346 3.66 -14.64 -9.34
N TYR A 347 4.79 -13.95 -9.28
CA TYR A 347 5.51 -13.76 -8.03
C TYR A 347 4.66 -13.10 -6.95
N ALA A 348 3.93 -12.04 -7.31
CA ALA A 348 3.04 -11.37 -6.36
C ALA A 348 1.89 -12.31 -5.91
N ALA A 349 1.38 -13.15 -6.83
CA ALA A 349 0.37 -14.15 -6.49
C ALA A 349 0.88 -15.16 -5.44
N GLU A 350 2.08 -15.66 -5.62
CA GLU A 350 2.71 -16.63 -4.72
C GLU A 350 3.04 -16.05 -3.34
N VAL A 351 3.76 -14.91 -3.28
CA VAL A 351 4.23 -14.36 -2.00
C VAL A 351 3.10 -13.78 -1.14
N ASN A 352 1.98 -13.39 -1.76
CA ASN A 352 0.81 -12.90 -1.04
C ASN A 352 -0.26 -13.98 -0.82
N GLY A 353 -0.21 -15.10 -1.55
CA GLY A 353 -1.30 -16.07 -1.57
C GLY A 353 -2.59 -15.44 -2.09
N LEU A 354 -2.51 -14.76 -3.25
CA LEU A 354 -3.68 -14.05 -3.81
C LEU A 354 -4.82 -15.02 -4.07
N THR A 355 -6.01 -14.67 -3.62
CA THR A 355 -7.25 -15.41 -3.89
C THR A 355 -8.00 -14.82 -5.07
N ASP A 356 -7.85 -13.51 -5.28
CA ASP A 356 -8.50 -12.73 -6.32
C ASP A 356 -7.61 -11.56 -6.76
N VAL A 357 -7.88 -11.05 -7.96
CA VAL A 357 -7.27 -9.82 -8.49
C VAL A 357 -8.36 -8.81 -8.86
N ALA A 358 -8.10 -7.55 -8.53
CA ALA A 358 -8.76 -6.40 -9.13
C ALA A 358 -7.82 -5.79 -10.19
N LEU A 359 -8.22 -5.88 -11.45
CA LEU A 359 -7.50 -5.30 -12.58
C LEU A 359 -7.96 -3.87 -12.81
N THR A 360 -7.05 -2.92 -12.79
CA THR A 360 -7.34 -1.49 -12.94
C THR A 360 -6.79 -0.94 -14.24
N LYS A 361 -7.33 0.19 -14.70
CA LYS A 361 -6.81 0.91 -15.87
C LYS A 361 -6.88 0.12 -17.19
N LEU A 362 -7.85 -0.76 -17.35
CA LEU A 362 -8.05 -1.51 -18.60
C LEU A 362 -8.38 -0.57 -19.77
N ASP A 363 -9.09 0.51 -19.50
CA ASP A 363 -9.44 1.59 -20.44
C ASP A 363 -8.23 2.21 -21.14
N VAL A 364 -7.10 2.29 -20.47
CA VAL A 364 -5.87 2.88 -21.03
C VAL A 364 -5.35 2.07 -22.22
N LEU A 365 -5.58 0.74 -22.23
CA LEU A 365 -5.15 -0.14 -23.31
C LEU A 365 -5.98 0.04 -24.60
N SER A 366 -7.10 0.76 -24.57
CA SER A 366 -7.85 1.19 -25.77
C SER A 366 -7.03 2.13 -26.69
N ALA A 367 -5.84 2.54 -26.28
CA ALA A 367 -4.92 3.31 -27.11
C ALA A 367 -4.11 2.44 -28.10
N PHE A 368 -4.09 1.10 -27.94
CA PHE A 368 -3.16 0.21 -28.63
C PHE A 368 -3.85 -0.78 -29.56
N GLU A 369 -3.26 -0.99 -30.74
CA GLU A 369 -3.65 -2.05 -31.70
C GLU A 369 -3.08 -3.41 -31.30
N THR A 370 -1.88 -3.40 -30.71
CA THR A 370 -1.19 -4.59 -30.20
C THR A 370 -0.79 -4.34 -28.77
N ILE A 371 -1.08 -5.29 -27.89
CA ILE A 371 -0.75 -5.24 -26.46
C ILE A 371 0.29 -6.32 -26.19
N LYS A 372 1.34 -5.96 -25.45
CA LYS A 372 2.41 -6.90 -25.09
C LYS A 372 2.29 -7.30 -23.61
N VAL A 373 2.47 -8.60 -23.34
CA VAL A 373 2.57 -9.15 -22.00
C VAL A 373 3.93 -9.82 -21.85
N CYS A 374 4.74 -9.37 -20.88
CA CYS A 374 6.00 -10.02 -20.59
C CYS A 374 5.75 -11.36 -19.89
N VAL A 375 6.21 -12.45 -20.50
CA VAL A 375 5.98 -13.83 -20.03
C VAL A 375 7.20 -14.43 -19.35
N ALA A 376 8.41 -13.93 -19.67
CA ALA A 376 9.69 -14.34 -19.11
C ALA A 376 10.73 -13.23 -19.31
N TYR A 377 11.89 -13.37 -18.68
CA TYR A 377 13.06 -12.53 -18.93
C TYR A 377 14.19 -13.33 -19.54
N GLU A 378 14.98 -12.72 -20.43
CA GLU A 378 16.25 -13.23 -20.89
C GLU A 378 17.38 -12.42 -20.23
N CYS A 379 18.40 -13.08 -19.67
CA CYS A 379 19.61 -12.45 -19.19
C CYS A 379 20.78 -13.40 -19.36
N GLU A 380 21.81 -12.95 -20.08
CA GLU A 380 23.07 -13.70 -20.33
C GLU A 380 22.84 -15.13 -20.88
N GLY A 381 21.88 -15.26 -21.82
CA GLY A 381 21.54 -16.54 -22.47
C GLY A 381 20.69 -17.48 -21.61
N LYS A 382 20.27 -17.06 -20.44
CA LYS A 382 19.34 -17.80 -19.57
C LYS A 382 17.96 -17.17 -19.59
N THR A 383 16.94 -17.99 -19.68
CA THR A 383 15.53 -17.58 -19.56
C THR A 383 15.04 -17.78 -18.12
N TYR A 384 14.33 -16.78 -17.60
CA TYR A 384 13.72 -16.77 -16.30
C TYR A 384 12.20 -16.61 -16.47
N ASP A 385 11.45 -17.65 -16.21
CA ASP A 385 9.98 -17.66 -16.15
C ASP A 385 9.46 -17.40 -14.73
N TYR A 386 10.35 -17.21 -13.76
CA TYR A 386 10.11 -16.81 -12.38
C TYR A 386 10.83 -15.49 -12.07
N PHE A 387 10.42 -14.79 -10.99
CA PHE A 387 11.04 -13.54 -10.59
C PHE A 387 12.43 -13.75 -9.98
N PRO A 388 13.51 -13.32 -10.66
CA PRO A 388 14.87 -13.48 -10.13
C PRO A 388 15.15 -12.41 -9.08
N MET A 389 15.45 -12.81 -7.83
CA MET A 389 15.79 -11.86 -6.75
C MET A 389 17.16 -11.19 -6.94
N GLN A 390 17.99 -11.68 -7.84
CA GLN A 390 19.31 -11.10 -8.10
C GLN A 390 19.19 -9.78 -8.86
N GLN A 391 19.62 -8.71 -8.21
CA GLN A 391 19.57 -7.35 -8.77
C GLN A 391 20.28 -7.23 -10.12
N SER A 392 21.46 -7.85 -10.25
CA SER A 392 22.22 -7.84 -11.51
C SER A 392 21.40 -8.43 -12.67
N VAL A 393 20.64 -9.50 -12.40
CA VAL A 393 19.75 -10.08 -13.42
C VAL A 393 18.64 -9.11 -13.77
N LEU A 394 17.95 -8.54 -12.79
CA LEU A 394 16.82 -7.63 -13.03
C LEU A 394 17.21 -6.36 -13.80
N PHE A 395 18.42 -5.81 -13.55
CA PHE A 395 18.90 -4.62 -14.27
C PHE A 395 19.29 -4.91 -15.73
N HIS A 396 19.65 -6.14 -16.06
CA HIS A 396 20.06 -6.54 -17.40
C HIS A 396 19.02 -7.41 -18.12
N ALA A 397 17.92 -7.71 -17.44
CA ALA A 397 16.84 -8.52 -17.97
C ALA A 397 16.20 -7.88 -19.21
N LYS A 398 16.08 -8.66 -20.26
CA LYS A 398 15.32 -8.32 -21.46
C LYS A 398 13.98 -9.03 -21.41
N PRO A 399 12.84 -8.33 -21.52
CA PRO A 399 11.54 -8.95 -21.47
C PRO A 399 11.29 -9.79 -22.73
N ILE A 400 10.74 -10.97 -22.54
CA ILE A 400 10.21 -11.82 -23.60
C ILE A 400 8.70 -11.59 -23.64
N TYR A 401 8.20 -11.06 -24.74
CA TYR A 401 6.80 -10.68 -24.88
C TYR A 401 5.98 -11.71 -25.67
N LYS A 402 4.76 -11.93 -25.21
CA LYS A 402 3.64 -12.41 -26.02
C LYS A 402 2.84 -11.20 -26.49
N GLU A 403 2.58 -11.12 -27.78
CA GLU A 403 1.72 -10.10 -28.38
C GLU A 403 0.28 -10.60 -28.46
N LEU A 404 -0.65 -9.73 -28.12
CA LEU A 404 -2.08 -9.96 -28.15
C LEU A 404 -2.75 -8.85 -28.98
N PRO A 405 -3.84 -9.14 -29.72
CA PRO A 405 -4.59 -8.11 -30.41
C PRO A 405 -5.22 -7.15 -29.40
N GLY A 406 -5.09 -5.85 -29.65
CA GLY A 406 -5.70 -4.80 -28.85
C GLY A 406 -7.11 -4.44 -29.32
N TRP A 407 -7.65 -3.38 -28.73
CA TRP A 407 -8.97 -2.84 -29.09
C TRP A 407 -8.92 -1.32 -29.29
N LYS A 408 -7.91 -0.86 -30.03
CA LYS A 408 -7.65 0.56 -30.24
C LYS A 408 -8.89 1.32 -30.72
N GLY A 409 -9.14 2.44 -30.06
CA GLY A 409 -10.25 3.34 -30.40
C GLY A 409 -11.63 2.89 -29.91
N VAL A 410 -11.72 1.76 -29.21
CA VAL A 410 -12.98 1.32 -28.58
C VAL A 410 -13.05 1.86 -27.16
N ASP A 411 -14.07 2.68 -26.88
CA ASP A 411 -14.35 3.14 -25.51
C ASP A 411 -15.05 2.03 -24.72
N ILE A 412 -14.41 1.57 -23.66
CA ILE A 412 -14.93 0.52 -22.77
C ILE A 412 -15.47 1.08 -21.44
N THR A 413 -15.40 2.39 -21.21
CA THR A 413 -15.77 3.02 -19.94
C THR A 413 -17.24 2.88 -19.57
N GLY A 414 -18.09 2.62 -20.57
CA GLY A 414 -19.51 2.36 -20.42
C GLY A 414 -19.89 0.91 -20.08
N CYS A 415 -18.98 -0.06 -20.26
CA CYS A 415 -19.25 -1.48 -20.03
C CYS A 415 -19.58 -1.77 -18.56
N LYS A 416 -20.62 -2.55 -18.32
CA LYS A 416 -21.11 -2.94 -16.98
C LYS A 416 -20.95 -4.43 -16.70
N THR A 417 -20.83 -5.25 -17.74
CA THR A 417 -20.58 -6.69 -17.65
C THR A 417 -19.34 -7.08 -18.43
N PHE A 418 -18.80 -8.26 -18.13
CA PHE A 418 -17.61 -8.76 -18.82
C PHE A 418 -17.87 -9.00 -20.30
N GLU A 419 -19.08 -9.47 -20.64
CA GLU A 419 -19.53 -9.79 -21.99
C GLU A 419 -19.73 -8.55 -22.88
N GLU A 420 -19.89 -7.36 -22.28
CA GLU A 420 -19.94 -6.09 -23.02
C GLU A 420 -18.57 -5.59 -23.45
N LEU A 421 -17.49 -6.14 -22.89
CA LEU A 421 -16.12 -5.81 -23.32
C LEU A 421 -15.87 -6.33 -24.75
N PRO A 422 -15.06 -5.65 -25.56
CA PRO A 422 -14.58 -6.20 -26.83
C PRO A 422 -13.94 -7.58 -26.64
N GLU A 423 -14.12 -8.49 -27.61
CA GLU A 423 -13.58 -9.87 -27.57
C GLU A 423 -12.08 -9.89 -27.23
N ASN A 424 -11.29 -8.96 -27.80
CA ASN A 424 -9.85 -8.86 -27.50
C ASN A 424 -9.58 -8.43 -26.06
N ALA A 425 -10.44 -7.59 -25.47
CA ALA A 425 -10.30 -7.17 -24.06
C ALA A 425 -10.67 -8.32 -23.10
N GLN A 426 -11.71 -9.09 -23.45
CA GLN A 426 -12.05 -10.32 -22.73
C GLN A 426 -10.89 -11.33 -22.77
N ALA A 427 -10.37 -11.61 -23.97
CA ALA A 427 -9.24 -12.52 -24.19
C ALA A 427 -7.96 -12.06 -23.43
N TYR A 428 -7.73 -10.75 -23.36
CA TYR A 428 -6.63 -10.19 -22.56
C TYR A 428 -6.80 -10.50 -21.07
N VAL A 429 -7.96 -10.26 -20.51
CA VAL A 429 -8.25 -10.54 -19.08
C VAL A 429 -8.11 -12.02 -18.78
N GLU A 430 -8.71 -12.89 -19.62
CA GLU A 430 -8.62 -14.35 -19.46
C GLU A 430 -7.18 -14.86 -19.59
N TYR A 431 -6.39 -14.26 -20.48
CA TYR A 431 -4.98 -14.60 -20.60
C TYR A 431 -4.18 -14.20 -19.36
N LEU A 432 -4.50 -13.04 -18.74
CA LEU A 432 -3.85 -12.66 -17.47
C LEU A 432 -4.23 -13.63 -16.34
N GLU A 433 -5.46 -14.08 -16.26
CA GLU A 433 -5.88 -15.13 -15.30
C GLU A 433 -5.09 -16.42 -15.50
N GLU A 434 -5.03 -16.90 -16.75
CA GLU A 434 -4.30 -18.12 -17.12
C GLU A 434 -2.83 -18.03 -16.70
N ILE A 435 -2.15 -16.94 -17.10
CA ILE A 435 -0.70 -16.83 -16.91
C ILE A 435 -0.29 -16.51 -15.47
N THR A 436 -1.15 -15.86 -14.68
CA THR A 436 -0.87 -15.54 -13.26
C THR A 436 -1.42 -16.60 -12.30
N GLY A 437 -2.36 -17.42 -12.76
CA GLY A 437 -3.01 -18.47 -11.97
C GLY A 437 -4.01 -17.94 -10.94
N VAL A 438 -4.47 -16.69 -11.05
CA VAL A 438 -5.40 -16.04 -10.10
C VAL A 438 -6.59 -15.45 -10.83
N PRO A 439 -7.83 -15.69 -10.38
CA PRO A 439 -9.02 -15.13 -11.03
C PRO A 439 -9.06 -13.59 -10.88
N ILE A 440 -9.53 -12.92 -11.94
CA ILE A 440 -9.76 -11.47 -11.95
C ILE A 440 -11.24 -11.23 -11.70
N SER A 441 -11.58 -10.94 -10.45
CA SER A 441 -12.97 -10.78 -10.00
C SER A 441 -13.51 -9.34 -10.07
N ILE A 442 -12.63 -8.36 -10.23
CA ILE A 442 -12.97 -6.94 -10.35
C ILE A 442 -12.19 -6.34 -11.53
N ILE A 443 -12.87 -5.63 -12.43
CA ILE A 443 -12.25 -5.00 -13.60
C ILE A 443 -12.66 -3.53 -13.64
N ALA A 444 -11.71 -2.62 -13.47
CA ALA A 444 -11.95 -1.20 -13.61
C ALA A 444 -11.71 -0.75 -15.05
N VAL A 445 -12.76 -0.27 -15.67
CA VAL A 445 -12.83 0.16 -17.08
C VAL A 445 -12.82 1.69 -17.23
N GLY A 446 -12.54 2.42 -16.18
CA GLY A 446 -12.42 3.88 -16.15
C GLY A 446 -12.08 4.41 -14.75
N PRO A 447 -11.91 5.72 -14.59
CA PRO A 447 -11.50 6.32 -13.31
C PRO A 447 -12.60 6.31 -12.23
N ASP A 448 -13.87 6.38 -12.62
CA ASP A 448 -14.97 6.55 -11.68
C ASP A 448 -15.37 5.23 -11.02
N ARG A 449 -15.97 5.31 -9.83
CA ARG A 449 -16.36 4.14 -9.03
C ARG A 449 -17.31 3.21 -9.76
N ASP A 450 -18.29 3.74 -10.47
CA ASP A 450 -19.30 3.03 -11.24
C ASP A 450 -18.79 2.47 -12.57
N GLN A 451 -17.57 2.84 -12.99
CA GLN A 451 -16.84 2.26 -14.11
C GLN A 451 -16.03 1.05 -13.67
N THR A 452 -16.74 0.08 -13.08
CA THR A 452 -16.15 -1.14 -12.54
C THR A 452 -17.09 -2.32 -12.78
N ILE A 453 -16.56 -3.38 -13.38
CA ILE A 453 -17.23 -4.64 -13.62
C ILE A 453 -16.90 -5.61 -12.48
N LEU A 454 -17.92 -6.21 -11.87
CA LEU A 454 -17.78 -7.26 -10.86
C LEU A 454 -18.00 -8.62 -11.54
N ARG A 455 -16.94 -9.42 -11.61
CA ARG A 455 -16.94 -10.75 -12.25
C ARG A 455 -16.69 -11.82 -11.20
N GLY A 456 -17.72 -12.13 -10.43
CA GLY A 456 -17.64 -13.14 -9.37
C GLY A 456 -17.12 -12.62 -8.02
N TRP A 457 -16.81 -11.33 -7.90
CA TRP A 457 -16.54 -10.74 -6.59
C TRP A 457 -17.78 -10.85 -5.71
N GLN A 458 -17.63 -11.50 -4.57
CA GLN A 458 -18.69 -11.57 -3.57
C GLN A 458 -18.37 -10.59 -2.45
N SER A 459 -19.29 -9.65 -2.23
CA SER A 459 -19.27 -8.82 -1.05
C SER A 459 -19.37 -9.67 0.20
N VAL A 460 -18.74 -9.24 1.28
CA VAL A 460 -18.80 -9.90 2.61
C VAL A 460 -20.12 -9.63 3.34
N LYS A 461 -21.03 -8.84 2.76
CA LYS A 461 -22.41 -8.60 3.26
C LYS A 461 -23.41 -9.44 2.51
#